data_4316b1552d76613bd3ba1b0d9978c065
#
_entry.id   4316b1552d76613bd3ba1b0d9978c065
#
_cell.length_a   1.000
_cell.length_b   1.000
_cell.length_c   1.000
_cell.angle_alpha   90.00
_cell.angle_beta   90.00
_cell.angle_gamma   90.00
#
_symmetry.space_group_name_H-M   'P 1'
#
loop_
_entity.id
_entity.type
_entity.pdbx_description
1 polymer ?
#
loop_
_entity_poly.entity_id
_entity_poly.type
_entity_poly.pdbx_seq_one_letter_code
_entity_poly.pdbx_strand_id
1 'polypeptide(L)'
;LQANVYQRYHLDDAGQFSDQSDVWRGSTEKYQNNEVTVTPYFNMFTIEGETEPELVLTIPYVLGDKYNMVGILMLRSSPEHYGEMVLYRIPKSNTVYGPMQIENKIDNDPDISREMTLWGQGGSTVIRGNLLVIPFENSIFYVEPVYITSQNNASLPEVKRIIVAYKDAVAMAPTLEEALSEVLKTSDGLNPSHLTQTTEPTQPNGEDVTPPAQNNAPDPSKAAEEIQKVLDAYDAFKSSSGKNDWNKMGQDLDELDKAINGLR
;
A
#
# COMPACT_ATOMS: atom_id res chain seq x y z
N LEU A 1 1.30 26.08 5.39
CA LEU A 1 2.33 27.08 5.24
C LEU A 1 3.73 26.48 5.42
N GLN A 2 4.04 25.87 6.59
CA GLN A 2 5.35 25.26 6.87
C GLN A 2 5.75 24.19 5.84
N ALA A 3 4.81 23.31 5.46
CA ALA A 3 5.03 22.33 4.42
C ALA A 3 5.46 22.94 3.07
N ASN A 4 4.82 24.04 2.67
CA ASN A 4 5.17 24.75 1.43
C ASN A 4 6.53 25.43 1.50
N VAL A 5 6.93 25.91 2.69
CA VAL A 5 8.27 26.45 2.91
C VAL A 5 9.30 25.34 2.81
N TYR A 6 9.04 24.19 3.40
CA TYR A 6 9.94 23.05 3.40
C TYR A 6 10.28 22.54 1.99
N GLN A 7 9.36 22.62 1.04
CA GLN A 7 9.57 22.21 -0.36
C GLN A 7 10.82 22.82 -1.00
N ARG A 8 11.18 24.04 -0.61
CA ARG A 8 12.37 24.75 -1.12
C ARG A 8 13.53 24.74 -0.14
N TYR A 9 13.24 24.92 1.13
CA TYR A 9 14.26 25.12 2.15
C TYR A 9 14.80 23.84 2.80
N HIS A 10 14.45 22.66 2.25
CA HIS A 10 15.11 21.40 2.61
C HIS A 10 16.48 21.22 1.92
N LEU A 11 16.81 22.06 0.94
CA LEU A 11 18.06 22.03 0.19
C LEU A 11 19.17 22.70 0.98
N ASP A 12 20.17 21.94 1.36
CA ASP A 12 21.34 22.45 2.10
C ASP A 12 22.46 22.93 1.16
N ASP A 13 22.45 22.52 -0.12
CA ASP A 13 23.43 22.90 -1.12
C ASP A 13 23.00 24.19 -1.85
N ALA A 14 23.87 25.18 -1.83
CA ALA A 14 23.61 26.50 -2.42
C ALA A 14 23.45 26.44 -3.96
N GLY A 15 24.14 25.51 -4.63
CA GLY A 15 24.01 25.30 -6.08
C GLY A 15 22.65 24.73 -6.43
N GLN A 16 22.25 23.65 -5.76
CA GLN A 16 20.93 23.02 -5.92
C GLN A 16 19.79 23.99 -5.58
N PHE A 17 19.99 24.84 -4.56
CA PHE A 17 19.02 25.87 -4.21
C PHE A 17 18.89 26.93 -5.31
N SER A 18 20.02 27.32 -5.91
CA SER A 18 20.05 28.36 -6.97
C SER A 18 19.47 27.89 -8.30
N ASP A 19 19.78 26.66 -8.72
CA ASP A 19 19.31 26.08 -9.99
C ASP A 19 17.96 25.36 -9.87
N GLN A 20 17.44 25.21 -8.65
CA GLN A 20 16.17 24.55 -8.32
C GLN A 20 16.09 23.09 -8.82
N SER A 21 17.23 22.42 -8.97
CA SER A 21 17.32 21.08 -9.59
C SER A 21 16.68 19.98 -8.77
N ASP A 22 16.48 20.19 -7.47
CA ASP A 22 15.95 19.20 -6.52
C ASP A 22 14.76 19.74 -5.70
N VAL A 23 14.05 20.74 -6.22
CA VAL A 23 12.89 21.33 -5.54
C VAL A 23 11.74 20.34 -5.48
N TRP A 24 11.18 20.15 -4.30
CA TRP A 24 10.02 19.30 -4.09
C TRP A 24 8.72 20.06 -4.34
N ARG A 25 7.69 19.30 -4.71
CA ARG A 25 6.33 19.83 -4.83
C ARG A 25 5.35 18.91 -4.09
N GLY A 26 4.23 19.47 -3.65
CA GLY A 26 3.09 18.68 -3.25
C GLY A 26 2.68 17.77 -4.41
N SER A 27 2.38 16.52 -4.13
CA SER A 27 1.92 15.60 -5.16
C SER A 27 0.57 16.03 -5.72
N THR A 28 0.25 15.52 -6.91
CA THR A 28 -1.05 15.69 -7.56
C THR A 28 -1.75 14.35 -7.69
N GLU A 29 -3.08 14.39 -7.75
CA GLU A 29 -3.96 13.24 -7.96
C GLU A 29 -5.02 13.60 -9.01
N LYS A 30 -5.76 12.62 -9.49
CA LYS A 30 -6.92 12.82 -10.36
C LYS A 30 -8.19 12.93 -9.53
N TYR A 31 -8.87 14.04 -9.66
CA TYR A 31 -10.22 14.20 -9.12
C TYR A 31 -11.19 14.64 -10.21
N GLN A 32 -12.21 13.84 -10.50
CA GLN A 32 -13.20 14.10 -11.56
C GLN A 32 -12.56 14.48 -12.91
N ASN A 33 -11.56 13.72 -13.36
CA ASN A 33 -10.77 13.93 -14.58
C ASN A 33 -9.87 15.19 -14.62
N ASN A 34 -9.75 15.92 -13.51
CA ASN A 34 -8.81 17.03 -13.39
C ASN A 34 -7.62 16.64 -12.53
N GLU A 35 -6.43 17.12 -12.90
CA GLU A 35 -5.28 17.06 -12.03
C GLU A 35 -5.42 18.13 -10.93
N VAL A 36 -5.42 17.70 -9.67
CA VAL A 36 -5.52 18.57 -8.51
C VAL A 36 -4.36 18.29 -7.55
N THR A 37 -3.94 19.28 -6.79
CA THR A 37 -2.95 19.05 -5.73
C THR A 37 -3.58 18.23 -4.61
N VAL A 38 -2.89 17.17 -4.17
CA VAL A 38 -3.32 16.36 -3.03
C VAL A 38 -3.51 17.24 -1.81
N THR A 39 -4.71 17.25 -1.28
CA THR A 39 -5.02 17.94 -0.03
C THR A 39 -4.46 17.13 1.14
N PRO A 40 -3.81 17.76 2.14
CA PRO A 40 -3.37 17.04 3.33
C PRO A 40 -4.54 16.27 3.96
N TYR A 41 -4.28 15.01 4.32
CA TYR A 41 -5.31 14.11 4.86
C TYR A 41 -4.84 13.47 6.16
N PHE A 42 -5.80 13.14 7.01
CA PHE A 42 -5.55 12.41 8.25
C PHE A 42 -5.58 10.91 8.03
N ASN A 43 -4.62 10.22 8.63
CA ASN A 43 -4.59 8.76 8.74
C ASN A 43 -4.06 8.33 10.10
N MET A 44 -4.33 7.09 10.48
CA MET A 44 -3.70 6.46 11.63
C MET A 44 -2.37 5.85 11.20
N PHE A 45 -1.30 6.18 11.93
CA PHE A 45 0.03 5.71 11.60
C PHE A 45 0.87 5.49 12.87
N THR A 46 1.64 4.42 12.91
CA THR A 46 2.63 4.19 13.96
C THR A 46 3.97 4.78 13.53
N ILE A 47 4.38 5.84 14.20
CA ILE A 47 5.66 6.52 13.94
C ILE A 47 6.80 5.58 14.35
N GLU A 48 7.89 5.59 13.59
CA GLU A 48 9.08 4.79 13.90
C GLU A 48 9.61 5.07 15.33
N GLY A 49 9.75 4.02 16.10
CA GLY A 49 10.14 4.11 17.53
C GLY A 49 8.98 4.19 18.51
N GLU A 50 7.74 4.34 18.02
CA GLU A 50 6.52 4.28 18.84
C GLU A 50 5.87 2.90 18.76
N THR A 51 5.06 2.56 19.75
CA THR A 51 4.32 1.28 19.80
C THR A 51 2.84 1.44 19.45
N GLU A 52 2.29 2.64 19.63
CA GLU A 52 0.87 2.91 19.44
C GLU A 52 0.64 3.73 18.17
N PRO A 53 -0.42 3.45 17.40
CA PRO A 53 -0.80 4.27 16.27
C PRO A 53 -1.40 5.60 16.75
N GLU A 54 -1.00 6.68 16.09
CA GLU A 54 -1.56 8.01 16.33
C GLU A 54 -2.16 8.62 15.06
N LEU A 55 -3.04 9.60 15.24
CA LEU A 55 -3.57 10.37 14.12
C LEU A 55 -2.50 11.32 13.61
N VAL A 56 -2.17 11.24 12.33
CA VAL A 56 -1.20 12.11 11.66
C VAL A 56 -1.81 12.81 10.45
N LEU A 57 -1.40 14.07 10.23
CA LEU A 57 -1.75 14.79 9.01
C LEU A 57 -0.63 14.59 7.98
N THR A 58 -0.95 13.97 6.85
CA THR A 58 0.01 13.50 5.85
C THR A 58 0.00 14.33 4.59
N ILE A 59 1.21 14.62 4.06
CA ILE A 59 1.43 15.29 2.78
C ILE A 59 2.52 14.54 2.02
N PRO A 60 2.23 13.91 0.87
CA PRO A 60 3.24 13.33 0.00
C PRO A 60 3.90 14.40 -0.87
N TYR A 61 5.22 14.27 -1.08
CA TYR A 61 6.02 15.13 -1.95
C TYR A 61 6.56 14.38 -3.16
N VAL A 62 6.61 15.07 -4.28
CA VAL A 62 7.22 14.59 -5.53
C VAL A 62 8.35 15.53 -5.97
N LEU A 63 9.25 15.01 -6.80
CA LEU A 63 10.39 15.76 -7.31
C LEU A 63 9.97 16.63 -8.49
N GLY A 64 9.99 17.96 -8.32
CA GLY A 64 9.89 18.94 -9.39
C GLY A 64 8.90 18.57 -10.50
N ASP A 65 9.39 18.43 -11.73
CA ASP A 65 8.58 18.03 -12.90
C ASP A 65 8.41 16.53 -13.07
N LYS A 66 9.02 15.73 -12.18
CA LYS A 66 8.89 14.28 -12.13
C LYS A 66 7.83 13.91 -11.09
N TYR A 67 6.92 13.02 -11.44
CA TYR A 67 5.88 12.58 -10.53
C TYR A 67 6.34 11.51 -9.51
N ASN A 68 7.65 11.19 -9.47
CA ASN A 68 8.21 10.25 -8.51
C ASN A 68 8.18 10.83 -7.08
N MET A 69 7.77 10.02 -6.12
CA MET A 69 7.78 10.42 -4.72
C MET A 69 9.21 10.54 -4.18
N VAL A 70 9.42 11.56 -3.38
CA VAL A 70 10.71 11.85 -2.71
C VAL A 70 10.60 11.89 -1.21
N GLY A 71 9.39 12.00 -0.67
CA GLY A 71 9.17 11.97 0.76
C GLY A 71 7.70 12.12 1.14
N ILE A 72 7.43 11.86 2.41
CA ILE A 72 6.11 12.03 3.02
C ILE A 72 6.33 12.82 4.30
N LEU A 73 5.71 13.99 4.40
CA LEU A 73 5.70 14.78 5.62
C LEU A 73 4.45 14.45 6.42
N MET A 74 4.64 14.13 7.69
CA MET A 74 3.59 13.85 8.65
C MET A 74 3.64 14.83 9.81
N LEU A 75 2.50 15.38 10.19
CA LEU A 75 2.34 16.22 11.38
C LEU A 75 1.62 15.39 12.46
N ARG A 76 2.26 15.22 13.59
CA ARG A 76 1.76 14.44 14.72
C ARG A 76 0.62 15.16 15.44
N SER A 77 -0.39 14.40 15.89
CA SER A 77 -1.57 14.96 16.58
C SER A 77 -1.75 14.40 18.00
N SER A 78 -0.89 13.48 18.45
CA SER A 78 -0.91 13.01 19.84
C SER A 78 -0.62 14.14 20.84
N PRO A 79 -1.20 14.16 22.02
CA PRO A 79 -1.03 15.25 22.98
C PRO A 79 0.45 15.51 23.36
N GLU A 80 1.25 14.46 23.45
CA GLU A 80 2.65 14.51 23.85
C GLU A 80 3.55 15.06 22.76
N HIS A 81 3.17 14.86 21.48
CA HIS A 81 3.95 15.21 20.29
C HIS A 81 3.20 16.17 19.36
N TYR A 82 2.21 16.88 19.88
CA TYR A 82 1.36 17.75 19.07
C TYR A 82 2.14 18.81 18.32
N GLY A 83 2.02 18.79 16.99
CA GLY A 83 2.68 19.74 16.11
C GLY A 83 4.10 19.35 15.69
N GLU A 84 4.64 18.24 16.17
CA GLU A 84 5.90 17.69 15.68
C GLU A 84 5.74 17.22 14.23
N MET A 85 6.77 17.48 13.42
CA MET A 85 6.80 17.08 12.02
C MET A 85 7.83 15.96 11.84
N VAL A 86 7.37 14.84 11.26
CA VAL A 86 8.20 13.71 10.87
C VAL A 86 8.27 13.65 9.35
N LEU A 87 9.47 13.55 8.80
CA LEU A 87 9.69 13.43 7.38
C LEU A 87 10.28 12.07 7.04
N TYR A 88 9.51 11.27 6.32
CA TYR A 88 10.00 10.05 5.70
C TYR A 88 10.61 10.39 4.33
N ARG A 89 11.94 10.32 4.22
CA ARG A 89 12.66 10.57 2.97
C ARG A 89 12.82 9.28 2.19
N ILE A 90 12.49 9.31 0.91
CA ILE A 90 12.72 8.19 -0.01
C ILE A 90 14.13 8.33 -0.58
N PRO A 91 15.01 7.30 -0.40
CA PRO A 91 16.36 7.35 -0.95
C PRO A 91 16.34 7.51 -2.47
N LYS A 92 17.26 8.32 -3.01
CA LYS A 92 17.37 8.55 -4.47
C LYS A 92 17.66 7.28 -5.28
N SER A 93 18.18 6.23 -4.63
CA SER A 93 18.38 4.90 -5.23
C SER A 93 17.08 4.16 -5.51
N ASN A 94 15.98 4.53 -4.86
CA ASN A 94 14.70 3.86 -4.95
C ASN A 94 13.73 4.74 -5.75
N THR A 95 13.19 4.17 -6.83
CA THR A 95 12.13 4.83 -7.59
C THR A 95 10.79 4.42 -7.00
N VAL A 96 10.09 5.39 -6.41
CA VAL A 96 8.74 5.20 -5.87
C VAL A 96 7.77 6.05 -6.68
N TYR A 97 6.68 5.44 -7.13
CA TYR A 97 5.66 6.14 -7.91
C TYR A 97 4.95 7.19 -7.03
N GLY A 98 4.71 8.36 -7.57
CA GLY A 98 3.84 9.32 -6.91
C GLY A 98 2.36 9.07 -7.25
N PRO A 99 1.45 9.73 -6.52
CA PRO A 99 0.01 9.53 -6.67
C PRO A 99 -0.47 9.62 -8.13
N MET A 100 -0.07 10.63 -8.89
CA MET A 100 -0.47 10.77 -10.30
C MET A 100 0.00 9.61 -11.19
N GLN A 101 1.17 9.02 -10.91
CA GLN A 101 1.64 7.84 -11.66
C GLN A 101 0.81 6.60 -11.36
N ILE A 102 0.38 6.44 -10.09
CA ILE A 102 -0.54 5.37 -9.69
C ILE A 102 -1.91 5.58 -10.32
N GLU A 103 -2.44 6.81 -10.33
CA GLU A 103 -3.68 7.14 -11.02
C GLU A 103 -3.66 6.72 -12.50
N ASN A 104 -2.55 7.02 -13.19
CA ASN A 104 -2.38 6.60 -14.57
C ASN A 104 -2.29 5.07 -14.73
N LYS A 105 -1.69 4.35 -13.75
CA LYS A 105 -1.69 2.88 -13.76
C LYS A 105 -3.11 2.32 -13.59
N ILE A 106 -3.89 2.88 -12.68
CA ILE A 106 -5.29 2.49 -12.45
C ILE A 106 -6.12 2.72 -13.73
N ASP A 107 -5.97 3.87 -14.37
CA ASP A 107 -6.70 4.20 -15.61
C ASP A 107 -6.32 3.28 -16.78
N ASN A 108 -5.07 2.84 -16.84
CA ASN A 108 -4.55 1.94 -17.87
C ASN A 108 -4.85 0.47 -17.61
N ASP A 109 -5.33 0.11 -16.41
CA ASP A 109 -5.73 -1.26 -16.12
C ASP A 109 -7.03 -1.60 -16.87
N PRO A 110 -7.03 -2.63 -17.75
CA PRO A 110 -8.15 -2.91 -18.61
C PRO A 110 -9.39 -3.41 -17.86
N ASP A 111 -9.20 -4.12 -16.76
CA ASP A 111 -10.31 -4.67 -15.98
C ASP A 111 -10.97 -3.59 -15.15
N ILE A 112 -10.17 -2.75 -14.49
CA ILE A 112 -10.66 -1.60 -13.71
C ILE A 112 -11.37 -0.60 -14.62
N SER A 113 -10.75 -0.23 -15.75
CA SER A 113 -11.31 0.70 -16.72
C SER A 113 -12.64 0.20 -17.29
N ARG A 114 -12.73 -1.10 -17.59
CA ARG A 114 -13.97 -1.74 -18.08
C ARG A 114 -15.08 -1.66 -17.03
N GLU A 115 -14.81 -2.03 -15.79
CA GLU A 115 -15.81 -1.99 -14.71
C GLU A 115 -16.29 -0.57 -14.43
N MET A 116 -15.39 0.40 -14.34
CA MET A 116 -15.76 1.81 -14.14
C MET A 116 -16.64 2.34 -15.29
N THR A 117 -16.31 1.96 -16.53
CA THR A 117 -17.11 2.35 -17.70
C THR A 117 -18.52 1.75 -17.63
N LEU A 118 -18.65 0.48 -17.25
CA LEU A 118 -19.96 -0.18 -17.11
C LEU A 118 -20.80 0.49 -16.01
N TRP A 119 -20.21 0.85 -14.89
CA TRP A 119 -20.94 1.52 -13.79
C TRP A 119 -21.33 2.96 -14.12
N GLY A 120 -20.58 3.63 -14.97
CA GLY A 120 -20.92 4.98 -15.45
C GLY A 120 -22.05 5.03 -16.46
N GLN A 121 -22.60 3.87 -16.88
CA GLN A 121 -23.71 3.79 -17.79
C GLN A 121 -25.06 3.71 -17.04
N GLY A 122 -26.14 4.07 -17.71
CA GLY A 122 -27.51 3.83 -17.21
C GLY A 122 -27.96 4.75 -16.07
N GLY A 123 -27.41 5.97 -15.95
CA GLY A 123 -27.87 6.97 -14.96
C GLY A 123 -27.16 6.90 -13.61
N SER A 124 -26.01 6.22 -13.56
CA SER A 124 -25.08 6.25 -12.42
C SER A 124 -23.89 7.14 -12.72
N THR A 125 -23.24 7.64 -11.69
CA THR A 125 -21.97 8.37 -11.77
C THR A 125 -20.95 7.65 -10.88
N VAL A 126 -19.78 7.35 -11.45
CA VAL A 126 -18.62 6.83 -10.71
C VAL A 126 -17.83 8.01 -10.18
N ILE A 127 -17.56 7.99 -8.90
CA ILE A 127 -16.74 8.99 -8.21
C ILE A 127 -15.52 8.27 -7.63
N ARG A 128 -14.35 8.66 -8.08
CA ARG A 128 -13.09 8.24 -7.47
C ARG A 128 -12.83 9.10 -6.25
N GLY A 129 -12.49 8.46 -5.12
CA GLY A 129 -12.09 9.16 -3.91
C GLY A 129 -10.63 9.63 -3.99
N ASN A 130 -10.15 10.23 -2.91
CA ASN A 130 -8.74 10.62 -2.84
C ASN A 130 -7.84 9.40 -2.76
N LEU A 131 -6.71 9.47 -3.45
CA LEU A 131 -5.67 8.44 -3.39
C LEU A 131 -4.83 8.62 -2.11
N LEU A 132 -5.00 7.73 -1.15
CA LEU A 132 -4.24 7.73 0.10
C LEU A 132 -2.90 7.03 -0.09
N VAL A 133 -1.82 7.71 0.29
CA VAL A 133 -0.46 7.15 0.33
C VAL A 133 -0.19 6.66 1.74
N ILE A 134 0.03 5.37 1.90
CA ILE A 134 0.20 4.71 3.20
C ILE A 134 1.56 4.05 3.24
N PRO A 135 2.55 4.64 3.92
CA PRO A 135 3.81 3.96 4.18
C PRO A 135 3.58 2.82 5.17
N PHE A 136 4.20 1.69 4.92
CA PHE A 136 4.18 0.53 5.78
C PHE A 136 5.55 -0.15 5.72
N GLU A 137 6.27 -0.17 6.82
CA GLU A 137 7.66 -0.63 6.89
C GLU A 137 8.53 0.04 5.80
N ASN A 138 9.18 -0.77 4.95
CA ASN A 138 9.99 -0.29 3.81
C ASN A 138 9.19 -0.19 2.50
N SER A 139 7.87 -0.16 2.58
CA SER A 139 6.97 -0.19 1.42
C SER A 139 5.97 0.95 1.45
N ILE A 140 5.37 1.24 0.30
CA ILE A 140 4.30 2.23 0.19
C ILE A 140 3.12 1.58 -0.53
N PHE A 141 1.96 1.63 0.11
CA PHE A 141 0.68 1.25 -0.47
C PHE A 141 -0.10 2.49 -0.86
N TYR A 142 -0.90 2.34 -1.90
CA TYR A 142 -1.84 3.35 -2.36
C TYR A 142 -3.23 2.77 -2.29
N VAL A 143 -4.15 3.50 -1.68
CA VAL A 143 -5.53 3.05 -1.48
C VAL A 143 -6.50 4.11 -1.97
N GLU A 144 -7.40 3.73 -2.88
CA GLU A 144 -8.39 4.63 -3.45
C GLU A 144 -9.79 3.99 -3.39
N PRO A 145 -10.74 4.60 -2.68
CA PRO A 145 -12.12 4.16 -2.69
C PRO A 145 -12.85 4.64 -3.96
N VAL A 146 -13.65 3.76 -4.55
CA VAL A 146 -14.53 4.07 -5.68
C VAL A 146 -15.96 4.07 -5.21
N TYR A 147 -16.64 5.18 -5.44
CA TYR A 147 -18.04 5.38 -5.07
C TYR A 147 -18.93 5.36 -6.32
N ILE A 148 -20.17 4.94 -6.13
CA ILE A 148 -21.23 5.07 -7.11
C ILE A 148 -22.35 5.90 -6.49
N THR A 149 -22.87 6.83 -7.29
CA THR A 149 -24.07 7.58 -6.96
C THR A 149 -25.05 7.54 -8.13
N SER A 150 -26.35 7.55 -7.84
CA SER A 150 -27.38 7.74 -8.87
C SER A 150 -27.45 9.22 -9.26
N GLN A 151 -27.79 9.50 -10.51
CA GLN A 151 -28.03 10.89 -10.97
C GLN A 151 -29.26 11.55 -10.35
N ASN A 152 -30.04 10.84 -9.55
CA ASN A 152 -31.14 11.41 -8.79
C ASN A 152 -30.61 12.26 -7.62
N ASN A 153 -31.09 13.48 -7.49
CA ASN A 153 -30.63 14.51 -6.51
C ASN A 153 -30.67 14.12 -5.02
N ALA A 154 -31.17 12.95 -4.66
CA ALA A 154 -31.30 12.46 -3.28
C ALA A 154 -30.42 11.22 -2.98
N SER A 155 -29.59 10.78 -3.92
CA SER A 155 -28.75 9.60 -3.73
C SER A 155 -27.46 9.97 -2.99
N LEU A 156 -27.16 9.24 -1.91
CA LEU A 156 -25.87 9.32 -1.26
C LEU A 156 -24.87 8.43 -2.00
N PRO A 157 -23.61 8.87 -2.15
CA PRO A 157 -22.55 8.03 -2.71
C PRO A 157 -22.31 6.79 -1.83
N GLU A 158 -22.24 5.63 -2.43
CA GLU A 158 -21.91 4.36 -1.76
C GLU A 158 -20.56 3.84 -2.24
N VAL A 159 -19.74 3.33 -1.31
CA VAL A 159 -18.48 2.67 -1.67
C VAL A 159 -18.79 1.40 -2.45
N LYS A 160 -18.31 1.32 -3.67
CA LYS A 160 -18.52 0.17 -4.56
C LYS A 160 -17.34 -0.76 -4.57
N ARG A 161 -16.13 -0.20 -4.59
CA ARG A 161 -14.85 -0.92 -4.63
C ARG A 161 -13.78 -0.14 -3.88
N ILE A 162 -12.74 -0.86 -3.54
CA ILE A 162 -11.47 -0.31 -3.08
C ILE A 162 -10.41 -0.72 -4.09
N ILE A 163 -9.62 0.23 -4.56
CA ILE A 163 -8.44 -0.02 -5.36
C ILE A 163 -7.22 0.05 -4.45
N VAL A 164 -6.34 -0.93 -4.59
CA VAL A 164 -5.04 -0.94 -3.92
C VAL A 164 -3.95 -1.07 -4.97
N ALA A 165 -2.92 -0.23 -4.86
CA ALA A 165 -1.71 -0.37 -5.66
C ALA A 165 -0.50 -0.57 -4.75
N TYR A 166 0.40 -1.44 -5.17
CA TYR A 166 1.66 -1.74 -4.51
C TYR A 166 2.72 -2.10 -5.54
N LYS A 167 3.83 -1.38 -5.56
CA LYS A 167 4.86 -1.49 -6.61
C LYS A 167 4.24 -1.33 -8.00
N ASP A 168 4.34 -2.36 -8.83
CA ASP A 168 3.78 -2.37 -10.18
C ASP A 168 2.39 -2.99 -10.28
N ALA A 169 1.91 -3.62 -9.23
CA ALA A 169 0.60 -4.27 -9.19
C ALA A 169 -0.50 -3.31 -8.78
N VAL A 170 -1.68 -3.50 -9.38
CA VAL A 170 -2.93 -2.82 -9.02
C VAL A 170 -4.02 -3.88 -8.89
N ALA A 171 -4.87 -3.76 -7.88
CA ALA A 171 -6.02 -4.63 -7.70
C ALA A 171 -7.24 -3.84 -7.25
N MET A 172 -8.43 -4.27 -7.65
CA MET A 172 -9.70 -3.66 -7.27
C MET A 172 -10.67 -4.73 -6.76
N ALA A 173 -11.13 -4.58 -5.52
CA ALA A 173 -12.03 -5.54 -4.88
C ALA A 173 -13.16 -4.85 -4.08
N PRO A 174 -14.20 -5.60 -3.66
CA PRO A 174 -15.28 -5.06 -2.83
C PRO A 174 -14.81 -4.51 -1.48
N THR A 175 -13.78 -5.11 -0.89
CA THR A 175 -13.22 -4.74 0.41
C THR A 175 -11.73 -4.45 0.33
N LEU A 176 -11.21 -3.71 1.31
CA LEU A 176 -9.78 -3.41 1.42
C LEU A 176 -8.95 -4.71 1.62
N GLU A 177 -9.45 -5.63 2.43
CA GLU A 177 -8.78 -6.90 2.72
C GLU A 177 -8.60 -7.74 1.45
N GLU A 178 -9.66 -7.87 0.64
CA GLU A 178 -9.61 -8.58 -0.63
C GLU A 178 -8.65 -7.92 -1.62
N ALA A 179 -8.71 -6.58 -1.76
CA ALA A 179 -7.83 -5.83 -2.66
C ALA A 179 -6.35 -5.94 -2.23
N LEU A 180 -6.05 -5.85 -0.93
CA LEU A 180 -4.70 -6.08 -0.41
C LEU A 180 -4.21 -7.50 -0.69
N SER A 181 -5.05 -8.51 -0.42
CA SER A 181 -4.71 -9.91 -0.70
C SER A 181 -4.40 -10.15 -2.17
N GLU A 182 -5.16 -9.53 -3.07
CA GLU A 182 -4.98 -9.68 -4.51
C GLU A 182 -3.72 -8.97 -5.02
N VAL A 183 -3.49 -7.73 -4.59
CA VAL A 183 -2.31 -6.97 -5.03
C VAL A 183 -1.01 -7.61 -4.54
N LEU A 184 -0.98 -8.17 -3.33
CA LEU A 184 0.20 -8.85 -2.80
C LEU A 184 0.50 -10.15 -3.55
N LYS A 185 -0.52 -10.96 -3.87
CA LYS A 185 -0.33 -12.17 -4.70
C LYS A 185 0.25 -11.85 -6.06
N THR A 186 -0.19 -10.75 -6.67
CA THR A 186 0.28 -10.31 -7.99
C THR A 186 1.69 -9.73 -7.92
N SER A 187 2.01 -8.95 -6.88
CA SER A 187 3.31 -8.27 -6.74
C SER A 187 4.46 -9.22 -6.43
N ASP A 188 4.21 -10.30 -5.70
CA ASP A 188 5.24 -11.27 -5.31
C ASP A 188 5.45 -12.39 -6.35
N GLY A 189 4.81 -12.30 -7.50
CA GLY A 189 4.90 -13.31 -8.55
C GLY A 189 4.19 -14.63 -8.22
N LEU A 190 3.40 -14.66 -7.14
CA LEU A 190 2.56 -15.79 -6.73
C LEU A 190 1.24 -15.81 -7.54
N ASN A 191 1.33 -15.60 -8.85
CA ASN A 191 0.15 -15.68 -9.70
C ASN A 191 -0.24 -17.17 -9.88
N PRO A 192 -1.39 -17.62 -9.38
CA PRO A 192 -1.83 -19.02 -9.51
C PRO A 192 -1.94 -19.51 -10.95
N SER A 193 -1.99 -18.58 -11.91
CA SER A 193 -2.13 -18.89 -13.34
C SER A 193 -0.86 -19.49 -13.97
N HIS A 194 0.29 -19.47 -13.31
CA HIS A 194 1.52 -20.10 -13.78
C HIS A 194 1.71 -21.54 -13.30
N LEU A 195 0.82 -22.09 -12.48
CA LEU A 195 0.90 -23.46 -11.98
C LEU A 195 0.28 -24.53 -12.91
N THR A 196 -0.19 -24.14 -14.10
CA THR A 196 -0.73 -25.06 -15.10
C THR A 196 -0.09 -24.86 -16.47
N GLN A 197 1.24 -24.98 -16.54
CA GLN A 197 1.87 -25.36 -17.80
C GLN A 197 2.76 -26.59 -17.55
N THR A 198 2.22 -27.71 -17.91
CA THR A 198 2.88 -28.99 -18.06
C THR A 198 4.11 -28.82 -18.96
N THR A 199 5.28 -28.89 -18.40
CA THR A 199 6.51 -29.02 -19.20
C THR A 199 6.68 -30.47 -19.63
N GLU A 200 6.56 -30.72 -20.93
CA GLU A 200 7.13 -31.91 -21.53
C GLU A 200 8.65 -31.91 -21.38
N PRO A 201 9.28 -33.07 -21.17
CA PRO A 201 10.71 -33.16 -20.88
C PRO A 201 11.54 -33.07 -22.16
N THR A 202 12.35 -32.03 -22.30
CA THR A 202 13.45 -32.01 -23.26
C THR A 202 14.73 -32.50 -22.57
N GLN A 203 15.36 -33.50 -23.16
CA GLN A 203 16.56 -34.18 -22.65
C GLN A 203 17.79 -33.25 -22.61
N PRO A 204 18.78 -33.56 -21.77
CA PRO A 204 19.92 -32.72 -21.48
C PRO A 204 21.09 -32.99 -22.39
N ASN A 205 21.78 -31.92 -22.79
CA ASN A 205 23.19 -32.01 -23.17
C ASN A 205 24.02 -31.37 -22.07
N GLY A 206 24.99 -32.19 -21.58
CA GLY A 206 25.82 -31.87 -20.46
C GLY A 206 26.91 -30.84 -20.73
N GLU A 207 27.26 -30.15 -19.68
CA GLU A 207 28.66 -29.83 -19.36
C GLU A 207 28.79 -29.49 -17.88
N ASP A 208 29.83 -30.07 -17.33
CA ASP A 208 30.29 -30.21 -15.97
C ASP A 208 30.67 -28.87 -15.32
N VAL A 209 30.06 -28.47 -14.19
CA VAL A 209 30.66 -27.50 -13.25
C VAL A 209 30.29 -27.86 -11.81
N THR A 210 31.32 -28.12 -11.04
CA THR A 210 31.38 -28.44 -9.61
C THR A 210 30.70 -27.42 -8.72
N PRO A 211 30.01 -27.84 -7.64
CA PRO A 211 29.27 -26.94 -6.75
C PRO A 211 30.12 -26.35 -5.62
N PRO A 212 29.89 -25.09 -5.20
CA PRO A 212 30.31 -24.61 -3.89
C PRO A 212 29.25 -24.83 -2.83
N ALA A 213 29.73 -25.26 -1.70
CA ALA A 213 29.28 -25.37 -0.33
C ALA A 213 27.83 -24.95 0.07
N GLN A 214 27.23 -25.87 0.80
CA GLN A 214 26.00 -25.82 1.57
C GLN A 214 25.89 -24.59 2.48
N ASN A 215 24.81 -23.82 2.31
CA ASN A 215 24.22 -23.03 3.39
C ASN A 215 22.89 -23.67 3.78
N ASN A 216 22.73 -23.87 5.10
CA ASN A 216 21.58 -24.48 5.75
C ASN A 216 20.29 -23.69 5.44
N ALA A 217 19.50 -24.17 4.50
CA ALA A 217 18.11 -23.77 4.38
C ALA A 217 17.28 -24.48 5.46
N PRO A 218 16.34 -23.81 6.14
CA PRO A 218 15.44 -24.46 7.08
C PRO A 218 14.59 -25.51 6.36
N ASP A 219 14.34 -26.64 7.04
CA ASP A 219 13.56 -27.78 6.54
C ASP A 219 12.14 -27.33 6.14
N PRO A 220 11.74 -27.47 4.87
CA PRO A 220 10.43 -27.00 4.39
C PRO A 220 9.24 -27.64 5.13
N SER A 221 9.41 -28.79 5.72
CA SER A 221 8.35 -29.46 6.49
C SER A 221 8.09 -28.78 7.85
N LYS A 222 9.15 -28.27 8.50
CA LYS A 222 9.00 -27.53 9.77
C LYS A 222 8.37 -26.14 9.55
N ALA A 223 8.75 -25.46 8.50
CA ALA A 223 8.15 -24.18 8.14
C ALA A 223 6.65 -24.31 7.84
N ALA A 224 6.24 -25.38 7.15
CA ALA A 224 4.84 -25.66 6.87
C ALA A 224 4.02 -25.95 8.15
N GLU A 225 4.59 -26.67 9.12
CA GLU A 225 3.94 -26.96 10.42
C GLU A 225 3.79 -25.69 11.27
N GLU A 226 4.77 -24.81 11.25
CA GLU A 226 4.72 -23.54 11.99
C GLU A 226 3.70 -22.58 11.39
N ILE A 227 3.66 -22.47 10.07
CA ILE A 227 2.62 -21.68 9.35
C ILE A 227 1.21 -22.21 9.66
N GLN A 228 1.03 -23.55 9.70
CA GLN A 228 -0.28 -24.12 10.02
C GLN A 228 -0.72 -23.76 11.46
N LYS A 229 0.19 -23.73 12.42
CA LYS A 229 -0.13 -23.28 13.80
C LYS A 229 -0.60 -21.83 13.85
N VAL A 230 0.00 -20.93 13.05
CA VAL A 230 -0.44 -19.54 12.97
C VAL A 230 -1.85 -19.46 12.37
N LEU A 231 -2.14 -20.22 11.32
CA LEU A 231 -3.46 -20.24 10.71
C LEU A 231 -4.53 -20.77 11.67
N ASP A 232 -4.24 -21.86 12.40
CA ASP A 232 -5.16 -22.43 13.38
C ASP A 232 -5.44 -21.45 14.55
N ALA A 233 -4.41 -20.75 15.04
CA ALA A 233 -4.54 -19.73 16.08
C ALA A 233 -5.33 -18.50 15.60
N TYR A 234 -5.15 -18.09 14.35
CA TYR A 234 -5.92 -17.01 13.74
C TYR A 234 -7.40 -17.36 13.59
N ASP A 235 -7.72 -18.58 13.16
CA ASP A 235 -9.10 -19.05 13.03
C ASP A 235 -9.80 -19.15 14.40
N ALA A 236 -9.08 -19.55 15.45
CA ALA A 236 -9.57 -19.54 16.81
C ALA A 236 -9.92 -18.13 17.29
N PHE A 237 -9.01 -17.18 17.10
CA PHE A 237 -9.23 -15.77 17.41
C PHE A 237 -10.42 -15.18 16.65
N LYS A 238 -10.53 -15.43 15.35
CA LYS A 238 -11.66 -14.99 14.52
C LYS A 238 -13.00 -15.56 15.00
N SER A 239 -12.99 -16.83 15.44
CA SER A 239 -14.18 -17.48 15.99
C SER A 239 -14.63 -16.91 17.33
N SER A 240 -13.69 -16.54 18.21
CA SER A 240 -13.99 -15.94 19.52
C SER A 240 -14.41 -14.48 19.41
N SER A 241 -13.84 -13.72 18.48
CA SER A 241 -14.22 -12.32 18.23
C SER A 241 -15.67 -12.17 17.76
N GLY A 242 -16.19 -13.16 17.03
CA GLY A 242 -17.60 -13.19 16.58
C GLY A 242 -18.63 -13.51 17.69
N LYS A 243 -18.19 -13.94 18.88
CA LYS A 243 -19.07 -14.39 19.97
C LYS A 243 -19.15 -13.46 21.17
N ASN A 244 -18.50 -12.28 21.12
CA ASN A 244 -18.41 -11.30 22.24
C ASN A 244 -17.83 -11.89 23.55
N ASP A 245 -17.03 -12.96 23.48
CA ASP A 245 -16.33 -13.53 24.62
C ASP A 245 -14.94 -12.93 24.77
N TRP A 246 -14.87 -11.78 25.41
CA TRP A 246 -13.65 -10.99 25.58
C TRP A 246 -12.52 -11.73 26.30
N ASN A 247 -12.84 -12.63 27.26
CA ASN A 247 -11.83 -13.40 27.97
C ASN A 247 -11.18 -14.44 27.06
N LYS A 248 -12.00 -15.13 26.25
CA LYS A 248 -11.50 -16.10 25.30
C LYS A 248 -10.74 -15.44 24.15
N MET A 249 -11.22 -14.29 23.68
CA MET A 249 -10.55 -13.52 22.65
C MET A 249 -9.16 -13.06 23.08
N GLY A 250 -8.96 -12.65 24.34
CA GLY A 250 -7.65 -12.34 24.92
C GLY A 250 -6.70 -13.53 24.92
N GLN A 251 -7.18 -14.72 25.30
CA GLN A 251 -6.39 -15.95 25.30
C GLN A 251 -6.00 -16.38 23.89
N ASP A 252 -6.94 -16.33 22.92
CA ASP A 252 -6.71 -16.70 21.52
C ASP A 252 -5.73 -15.72 20.86
N LEU A 253 -5.73 -14.43 21.26
CA LEU A 253 -4.75 -13.43 20.81
C LEU A 253 -3.34 -13.72 21.34
N ASP A 254 -3.22 -14.11 22.61
CA ASP A 254 -1.93 -14.51 23.21
C ASP A 254 -1.37 -15.79 22.54
N GLU A 255 -2.22 -16.71 22.14
CA GLU A 255 -1.81 -17.92 21.41
C GLU A 255 -1.37 -17.59 19.98
N LEU A 256 -2.04 -16.67 19.32
CA LEU A 256 -1.66 -16.19 17.99
C LEU A 256 -0.29 -15.48 18.05
N ASP A 257 -0.06 -14.60 19.04
CA ASP A 257 1.22 -13.92 19.23
C ASP A 257 2.38 -14.91 19.49
N LYS A 258 2.14 -15.95 20.28
CA LYS A 258 3.13 -17.03 20.51
C LYS A 258 3.43 -17.81 19.23
N ALA A 259 2.41 -18.12 18.42
CA ALA A 259 2.58 -18.85 17.18
C ALA A 259 3.39 -18.00 16.15
N ILE A 260 3.13 -16.71 16.06
CA ILE A 260 3.87 -15.78 15.19
C ILE A 260 5.33 -15.64 15.66
N ASN A 261 5.56 -15.52 16.98
CA ASN A 261 6.92 -15.44 17.53
C ASN A 261 7.73 -16.73 17.40
N GLY A 262 7.06 -17.88 17.20
CA GLY A 262 7.70 -19.16 16.89
C GLY A 262 8.24 -19.27 15.45
N LEU A 263 7.80 -18.39 14.53
CA LEU A 263 8.29 -18.28 13.15
C LEU A 263 9.60 -17.48 13.04
N ARG A 264 10.04 -16.81 14.10
CA ARG A 264 11.31 -16.04 14.16
C ARG A 264 12.44 -16.91 14.66
#